data_5d0d86b2b21a6aeec4119b420a5d41d1
#
_entry.id   5d0d86b2b21a6aeec4119b420a5d41d1
#
_cell.length_a   1.000
_cell.length_b   1.000
_cell.length_c   1.000
_cell.angle_alpha   90.00
_cell.angle_beta   90.00
_cell.angle_gamma   90.00
#
_symmetry.space_group_name_H-M   'P 1'
#
loop_
_entity.id
_entity.type
_entity.pdbx_description
1 polymer ?
#
loop_
_entity_poly.entity_id
_entity_poly.type
_entity_poly.pdbx_seq_one_letter_code
_entity_poly.pdbx_strand_id
1 'polypeptide(L)'
;YTRESGVRELEKQIAKILRKIARKIADNQEYPKELQVSDLNEYLGVEPYTKESYQGNEYAGVVTGLAWTAVGGEILFVESSLSRGKGSKLTITGNLGDVMKESAMLAMEYIRSHAEELGIDPEVFENWNTHLHVPEGAIPKDGPSAGITMITSLASAYTQRKVKANLAMTGEITLRGKVLPVGGIKEKILAAKRAGIKEIIL
;
A
#
# COMPACT_ATOMS: atom_id res chain seq x y z
N TYR A 1 5.42 -15.96 -8.62
CA TYR A 1 6.67 -16.58 -8.11
C TYR A 1 7.91 -15.71 -8.33
N THR A 2 7.79 -14.62 -9.08
CA THR A 2 8.90 -13.68 -9.31
C THR A 2 8.43 -12.24 -9.20
N ARG A 3 9.30 -11.37 -8.68
CA ARG A 3 9.08 -9.93 -8.56
C ARG A 3 10.41 -9.24 -8.83
N GLU A 4 10.70 -8.98 -10.10
CA GLU A 4 11.98 -8.46 -10.56
C GLU A 4 11.82 -7.52 -11.75
N SER A 5 12.79 -6.67 -11.98
CA SER A 5 12.83 -5.78 -13.15
C SER A 5 13.36 -6.45 -14.43
N GLY A 6 13.76 -7.70 -14.36
CA GLY A 6 14.27 -8.50 -15.46
C GLY A 6 13.56 -9.84 -15.60
N VAL A 7 14.24 -10.84 -16.13
CA VAL A 7 13.69 -12.20 -16.37
C VAL A 7 14.58 -13.31 -15.77
N ARG A 8 15.59 -12.98 -15.00
CA ARG A 8 16.55 -13.97 -14.47
C ARG A 8 15.90 -14.91 -13.44
N GLU A 9 15.08 -14.39 -12.55
CA GLU A 9 14.36 -15.21 -11.58
C GLU A 9 13.28 -16.04 -12.25
N LEU A 10 12.59 -15.49 -13.27
CA LEU A 10 11.66 -16.26 -14.09
C LEU A 10 12.35 -17.45 -14.73
N GLU A 11 13.53 -17.27 -15.35
CA GLU A 11 14.33 -18.35 -15.91
C GLU A 11 14.65 -19.44 -14.87
N LYS A 12 15.06 -19.04 -13.65
CA LYS A 12 15.33 -19.97 -12.56
C LYS A 12 14.10 -20.77 -12.14
N GLN A 13 12.92 -20.14 -12.08
CA GLN A 13 11.68 -20.84 -11.74
C GLN A 13 11.30 -21.85 -12.83
N ILE A 14 11.41 -21.49 -14.11
CA ILE A 14 11.19 -22.39 -15.23
C ILE A 14 12.17 -23.57 -15.16
N ALA A 15 13.46 -23.30 -14.95
CA ALA A 15 14.47 -24.35 -14.80
C ALA A 15 14.20 -25.27 -13.59
N LYS A 16 13.64 -24.75 -12.49
CA LYS A 16 13.22 -25.56 -11.32
C LYS A 16 12.10 -26.50 -11.67
N ILE A 17 11.10 -26.04 -12.42
CA ILE A 17 10.00 -26.89 -12.90
C ILE A 17 10.54 -27.99 -13.80
N LEU A 18 11.34 -27.64 -14.80
CA LEU A 18 11.91 -28.61 -15.76
C LEU A 18 12.77 -29.68 -15.05
N ARG A 19 13.56 -29.30 -14.06
CA ARG A 19 14.34 -30.28 -13.25
C ARG A 19 13.45 -31.25 -12.50
N LYS A 20 12.32 -30.78 -11.92
CA LYS A 20 11.38 -31.67 -11.23
C LYS A 20 10.67 -32.63 -12.19
N ILE A 21 10.31 -32.14 -13.38
CA ILE A 21 9.72 -33.00 -14.43
C ILE A 21 10.75 -34.04 -14.90
N ALA A 22 11.98 -33.64 -15.18
CA ALA A 22 13.05 -34.56 -15.56
C ALA A 22 13.28 -35.66 -14.52
N ARG A 23 13.20 -35.31 -13.23
CA ARG A 23 13.27 -36.28 -12.15
C ARG A 23 12.09 -37.27 -12.19
N LYS A 24 10.85 -36.79 -12.35
CA LYS A 24 9.66 -37.66 -12.50
C LYS A 24 9.82 -38.65 -13.66
N ILE A 25 10.35 -38.18 -14.78
CA ILE A 25 10.64 -39.04 -15.97
C ILE A 25 11.67 -40.13 -15.60
N ALA A 26 12.76 -39.73 -14.95
CA ALA A 26 13.81 -40.68 -14.54
C ALA A 26 13.32 -41.73 -13.52
N ASP A 27 12.39 -41.31 -12.66
CA ASP A 27 11.77 -42.19 -11.64
C ASP A 27 10.56 -42.98 -12.19
N ASN A 28 10.28 -42.93 -13.52
CA ASN A 28 9.12 -43.53 -14.19
C ASN A 28 7.77 -43.15 -13.55
N GLN A 29 7.66 -41.91 -13.07
CA GLN A 29 6.44 -41.35 -12.50
C GLN A 29 5.63 -40.59 -13.57
N GLU A 30 4.33 -40.50 -13.36
CA GLU A 30 3.47 -39.68 -14.20
C GLU A 30 3.81 -38.20 -14.09
N TYR A 31 3.77 -37.50 -15.21
CA TYR A 31 3.98 -36.05 -15.29
C TYR A 31 3.03 -35.41 -16.31
N PRO A 32 2.59 -34.18 -16.11
CA PRO A 32 1.71 -33.49 -17.05
C PRO A 32 2.49 -33.09 -18.31
N LYS A 33 1.89 -33.35 -19.49
CA LYS A 33 2.45 -32.89 -20.78
C LYS A 33 2.30 -31.40 -20.97
N GLU A 34 1.28 -30.81 -20.36
CA GLU A 34 1.02 -29.37 -20.32
C GLU A 34 0.82 -28.95 -18.86
N LEU A 35 1.50 -27.89 -18.45
CA LEU A 35 1.37 -27.33 -17.10
C LEU A 35 0.32 -26.23 -17.08
N GLN A 36 -0.61 -26.35 -16.16
CA GLN A 36 -1.57 -25.29 -15.85
C GLN A 36 -1.08 -24.45 -14.66
N VAL A 37 -1.67 -23.27 -14.49
CA VAL A 37 -1.33 -22.38 -13.36
C VAL A 37 -1.56 -23.08 -11.99
N SER A 38 -2.60 -23.93 -11.91
CA SER A 38 -2.90 -24.73 -10.71
C SER A 38 -1.78 -25.67 -10.30
N ASP A 39 -0.97 -26.14 -11.25
CA ASP A 39 0.08 -27.12 -11.03
C ASP A 39 1.36 -26.48 -10.44
N LEU A 40 1.50 -25.17 -10.60
CA LEU A 40 2.71 -24.45 -10.18
C LEU A 40 3.02 -24.63 -8.70
N ASN A 41 2.01 -24.77 -7.86
CA ASN A 41 2.21 -24.97 -6.43
C ASN A 41 2.95 -26.29 -6.12
N GLU A 42 2.68 -27.37 -6.87
CA GLU A 42 3.39 -28.65 -6.74
C GLU A 42 4.89 -28.50 -7.08
N TYR A 43 5.19 -27.74 -8.13
CA TYR A 43 6.56 -27.60 -8.63
C TYR A 43 7.37 -26.52 -7.90
N LEU A 44 6.75 -25.41 -7.54
CA LEU A 44 7.42 -24.23 -7.00
C LEU A 44 7.21 -24.03 -5.50
N GLY A 45 6.15 -24.64 -4.94
CA GLY A 45 5.71 -24.43 -3.55
C GLY A 45 4.73 -23.27 -3.45
N VAL A 46 4.49 -22.80 -2.23
CA VAL A 46 3.60 -21.67 -1.96
C VAL A 46 4.09 -20.41 -2.67
N GLU A 47 3.17 -19.65 -3.25
CA GLU A 47 3.48 -18.37 -3.86
C GLU A 47 4.12 -17.42 -2.83
N PRO A 48 5.36 -16.95 -3.05
CA PRO A 48 6.04 -16.05 -2.11
C PRO A 48 5.49 -14.62 -2.15
N TYR A 49 4.78 -14.27 -3.22
CA TYR A 49 4.17 -12.96 -3.41
C TYR A 49 2.67 -13.12 -3.56
N THR A 50 1.92 -12.62 -2.59
CA THR A 50 0.47 -12.49 -2.72
C THR A 50 0.16 -11.40 -3.74
N LYS A 51 -0.85 -11.62 -4.58
CA LYS A 51 -1.35 -10.55 -5.44
C LYS A 51 -1.82 -9.40 -4.55
N GLU A 52 -1.28 -8.21 -4.80
CA GLU A 52 -1.87 -7.00 -4.27
C GLU A 52 -3.31 -6.92 -4.80
N SER A 53 -4.25 -7.26 -3.95
CA SER A 53 -5.67 -7.07 -4.25
C SER A 53 -6.17 -5.90 -3.42
N TYR A 54 -6.92 -5.03 -4.05
CA TYR A 54 -7.65 -4.00 -3.34
C TYR A 54 -8.59 -4.66 -2.33
N GLN A 55 -8.38 -4.39 -1.05
CA GLN A 55 -9.16 -4.99 0.05
C GLN A 55 -10.38 -4.15 0.45
N GLY A 56 -10.61 -3.03 -0.24
CA GLY A 56 -11.70 -2.11 0.09
C GLY A 56 -11.29 -0.99 1.05
N ASN A 57 -12.09 0.07 1.05
CA ASN A 57 -12.06 1.16 2.03
C ASN A 57 -13.28 1.03 2.94
N GLU A 58 -13.51 -0.15 3.52
CA GLU A 58 -14.74 -0.46 4.26
C GLU A 58 -14.82 0.21 5.63
N TYR A 59 -13.69 0.67 6.14
CA TYR A 59 -13.56 1.33 7.43
C TYR A 59 -13.14 2.79 7.27
N ALA A 60 -13.66 3.65 8.15
CA ALA A 60 -13.13 5.01 8.26
C ALA A 60 -11.66 4.96 8.71
N GLY A 61 -10.84 5.82 8.13
CA GLY A 61 -9.40 5.84 8.38
C GLY A 61 -8.57 4.95 7.45
N VAL A 62 -9.17 4.14 6.58
CA VAL A 62 -8.45 3.30 5.62
C VAL A 62 -8.48 3.93 4.23
N VAL A 63 -7.31 4.13 3.65
CA VAL A 63 -7.14 4.75 2.31
C VAL A 63 -6.07 4.02 1.52
N THR A 64 -6.32 3.83 0.24
CA THR A 64 -5.36 3.24 -0.68
C THR A 64 -4.49 4.31 -1.33
N GLY A 65 -3.20 4.17 -1.20
CA GLY A 65 -2.19 4.96 -1.88
C GLY A 65 -1.49 4.20 -2.99
N LEU A 66 -0.63 4.90 -3.72
CA LEU A 66 0.16 4.35 -4.80
C LEU A 66 1.64 4.64 -4.56
N ALA A 67 2.45 3.60 -4.62
CA ALA A 67 3.90 3.67 -4.51
C ALA A 67 4.59 3.28 -5.81
N TRP A 68 5.84 3.73 -5.95
CA TRP A 68 6.75 3.31 -7.01
C TRP A 68 8.02 2.75 -6.41
N THR A 69 8.46 1.61 -6.92
CA THR A 69 9.65 0.90 -6.49
C THR A 69 10.53 0.55 -7.69
N ALA A 70 11.75 0.07 -7.45
CA ALA A 70 12.66 -0.37 -8.50
C ALA A 70 12.08 -1.52 -9.37
N VAL A 71 11.07 -2.23 -8.89
CA VAL A 71 10.42 -3.34 -9.60
C VAL A 71 9.04 -2.97 -10.17
N GLY A 72 8.65 -1.70 -10.08
CA GLY A 72 7.40 -1.18 -10.64
C GLY A 72 6.52 -0.49 -9.61
N GLY A 73 5.26 -0.23 -9.98
CA GLY A 73 4.29 0.37 -9.09
C GLY A 73 3.61 -0.66 -8.19
N GLU A 74 3.22 -0.22 -7.01
CA GLU A 74 2.51 -1.01 -6.00
C GLU A 74 1.38 -0.19 -5.38
N ILE A 75 0.35 -0.86 -4.87
CA ILE A 75 -0.61 -0.22 -3.98
C ILE A 75 -0.08 -0.32 -2.55
N LEU A 76 -0.44 0.64 -1.73
CA LEU A 76 -0.19 0.62 -0.30
C LEU A 76 -1.45 1.07 0.44
N PHE A 77 -1.61 0.58 1.66
CA PHE A 77 -2.69 1.05 2.52
C PHE A 77 -2.14 2.00 3.57
N VAL A 78 -2.92 3.02 3.88
CA VAL A 78 -2.68 3.89 5.02
C VAL A 78 -3.91 3.76 5.93
N GLU A 79 -3.66 3.42 7.17
CA GLU A 79 -4.68 3.17 8.18
C GLU A 79 -4.51 4.15 9.32
N SER A 80 -5.54 4.89 9.65
CA SER A 80 -5.56 5.78 10.81
C SER A 80 -6.63 5.35 11.80
N SER A 81 -6.28 5.32 13.07
CA SER A 81 -7.21 5.01 14.15
C SER A 81 -7.08 6.02 15.29
N LEU A 82 -8.17 6.20 16.01
CA LEU A 82 -8.26 7.08 17.17
C LEU A 82 -8.47 6.26 18.44
N SER A 83 -7.78 6.60 19.50
CA SER A 83 -7.94 6.00 20.82
C SER A 83 -8.02 7.07 21.90
N ARG A 84 -8.87 6.90 22.91
CA ARG A 84 -8.96 7.84 24.02
C ARG A 84 -7.62 7.94 24.76
N GLY A 85 -7.19 9.16 25.00
CA GLY A 85 -5.94 9.41 25.72
C GLY A 85 -5.69 10.90 25.89
N LYS A 86 -4.97 11.27 26.93
CA LYS A 86 -4.57 12.67 27.15
C LYS A 86 -3.29 12.96 26.34
N GLY A 87 -3.28 14.10 25.62
CA GLY A 87 -2.05 14.66 25.09
C GLY A 87 -1.81 14.52 23.58
N SER A 88 -2.83 14.30 22.78
CA SER A 88 -2.78 14.43 21.31
C SER A 88 -1.54 13.78 20.64
N LYS A 89 -1.18 12.58 21.07
CA LYS A 89 -0.02 11.85 20.56
C LYS A 89 -0.30 11.33 19.17
N LEU A 90 0.59 11.62 18.21
CA LEU A 90 0.64 10.93 16.92
C LEU A 90 1.66 9.79 17.02
N THR A 91 1.20 8.56 16.83
CA THR A 91 2.04 7.36 16.70
C THR A 91 2.09 6.96 15.25
N ILE A 92 3.28 6.71 14.71
CA ILE A 92 3.50 6.33 13.32
C ILE A 92 4.21 4.99 13.30
N THR A 93 3.68 4.01 12.55
CA THR A 93 4.26 2.68 12.39
C THR A 93 4.19 2.19 10.94
N GLY A 94 4.99 1.19 10.58
CA GLY A 94 5.00 0.59 9.23
C GLY A 94 6.38 0.62 8.56
N ASN A 95 7.46 0.79 9.34
CA ASN A 95 8.84 0.85 8.83
C ASN A 95 9.03 2.00 7.81
N LEU A 96 8.59 3.20 8.22
CA LEU A 96 8.63 4.39 7.40
C LEU A 96 9.98 5.11 7.54
N GLY A 97 10.54 5.56 6.43
CA GLY A 97 11.69 6.46 6.40
C GLY A 97 11.33 7.87 6.87
N ASP A 98 12.34 8.71 6.96
CA ASP A 98 12.18 10.02 7.60
C ASP A 98 11.28 10.97 6.80
N VAL A 99 11.39 10.97 5.46
CA VAL A 99 10.54 11.80 4.58
C VAL A 99 9.06 11.41 4.70
N MET A 100 8.78 10.11 4.80
CA MET A 100 7.42 9.64 4.97
C MET A 100 6.84 9.94 6.36
N LYS A 101 7.67 9.93 7.41
CA LYS A 101 7.28 10.36 8.75
C LYS A 101 7.00 11.87 8.80
N GLU A 102 7.82 12.69 8.14
CA GLU A 102 7.57 14.12 7.98
C GLU A 102 6.23 14.38 7.28
N SER A 103 5.93 13.63 6.21
CA SER A 103 4.63 13.71 5.53
C SER A 103 3.46 13.39 6.45
N ALA A 104 3.60 12.41 7.35
CA ALA A 104 2.56 12.08 8.33
C ALA A 104 2.37 13.19 9.38
N MET A 105 3.47 13.79 9.86
CA MET A 105 3.40 14.93 10.78
C MET A 105 2.75 16.15 10.11
N LEU A 106 3.14 16.45 8.88
CA LEU A 106 2.58 17.53 8.07
C LEU A 106 1.08 17.31 7.83
N ALA A 107 0.68 16.08 7.50
CA ALA A 107 -0.73 15.72 7.35
C ALA A 107 -1.53 15.97 8.64
N MET A 108 -1.00 15.61 9.79
CA MET A 108 -1.64 15.84 11.08
C MET A 108 -1.79 17.33 11.41
N GLU A 109 -0.75 18.14 11.17
CA GLU A 109 -0.81 19.58 11.39
C GLU A 109 -1.80 20.27 10.45
N TYR A 110 -1.89 19.80 9.19
CA TYR A 110 -2.91 20.30 8.27
C TYR A 110 -4.33 20.00 8.79
N ILE A 111 -4.60 18.78 9.24
CA ILE A 111 -5.92 18.42 9.81
C ILE A 111 -6.26 19.29 11.01
N ARG A 112 -5.31 19.52 11.90
CA ARG A 112 -5.51 20.39 13.08
C ARG A 112 -5.84 21.84 12.70
N SER A 113 -5.07 22.40 11.77
CA SER A 113 -5.24 23.80 11.38
C SER A 113 -6.52 24.05 10.54
N HIS A 114 -7.12 23.00 9.95
CA HIS A 114 -8.35 23.07 9.14
C HIS A 114 -9.51 22.29 9.76
N ALA A 115 -9.45 22.04 11.07
CA ALA A 115 -10.43 21.19 11.75
C ALA A 115 -11.87 21.68 11.56
N GLU A 116 -12.12 22.98 11.74
CA GLU A 116 -13.46 23.57 11.60
C GLU A 116 -14.00 23.42 10.17
N GLU A 117 -13.15 23.64 9.15
CA GLU A 117 -13.51 23.50 7.73
C GLU A 117 -13.87 22.05 7.38
N LEU A 118 -13.22 21.09 8.06
CA LEU A 118 -13.47 19.66 7.90
C LEU A 118 -14.65 19.16 8.76
N GLY A 119 -15.22 20.03 9.60
CA GLY A 119 -16.28 19.67 10.55
C GLY A 119 -15.78 18.77 11.68
N ILE A 120 -14.53 18.96 12.11
CA ILE A 120 -13.89 18.26 13.21
C ILE A 120 -13.88 19.19 14.42
N ASP A 121 -14.41 18.74 15.56
CA ASP A 121 -14.33 19.47 16.81
C ASP A 121 -12.85 19.55 17.27
N PRO A 122 -12.26 20.74 17.43
CA PRO A 122 -10.89 20.89 17.90
C PRO A 122 -10.56 20.19 19.23
N GLU A 123 -11.54 20.05 20.13
CA GLU A 123 -11.35 19.35 21.42
C GLU A 123 -10.99 17.87 21.26
N VAL A 124 -11.30 17.28 20.08
CA VAL A 124 -10.96 15.89 19.82
C VAL A 124 -9.43 15.65 19.86
N PHE A 125 -8.64 16.65 19.47
CA PHE A 125 -7.19 16.54 19.47
C PHE A 125 -6.58 16.52 20.89
N GLU A 126 -7.29 17.02 21.88
CA GLU A 126 -6.83 17.00 23.29
C GLU A 126 -7.16 15.68 23.98
N ASN A 127 -8.24 15.03 23.56
CA ASN A 127 -8.83 13.88 24.24
C ASN A 127 -8.57 12.55 23.54
N TRP A 128 -7.96 12.57 22.34
CA TRP A 128 -7.70 11.37 21.54
C TRP A 128 -6.28 11.33 21.00
N ASN A 129 -5.66 10.18 21.12
CA ASN A 129 -4.41 9.86 20.43
C ASN A 129 -4.70 9.32 19.03
N THR A 130 -3.81 9.61 18.12
CA THR A 130 -3.89 9.17 16.72
C THR A 130 -2.80 8.15 16.44
N HIS A 131 -3.14 7.07 15.79
CA HIS A 131 -2.20 6.10 15.27
C HIS A 131 -2.33 6.03 13.75
N LEU A 132 -1.26 6.29 13.04
CA LEU A 132 -1.13 6.13 11.59
C LEU A 132 -0.22 4.93 11.32
N HIS A 133 -0.73 3.97 10.60
CA HIS A 133 -0.03 2.73 10.25
C HIS A 133 -0.01 2.53 8.74
N VAL A 134 1.14 2.09 8.23
CA VAL A 134 1.25 1.61 6.83
C VAL A 134 1.66 0.15 6.88
N PRO A 135 0.76 -0.78 6.55
CA PRO A 135 1.00 -2.22 6.62
C PRO A 135 2.23 -2.69 5.83
N GLU A 136 2.59 -3.96 6.00
CA GLU A 136 3.80 -4.59 5.46
C GLU A 136 5.09 -3.99 6.04
N GLY A 137 5.18 -3.94 7.37
CA GLY A 137 6.33 -3.38 8.10
C GLY A 137 7.68 -4.04 7.85
N ALA A 138 7.71 -5.21 7.23
CA ALA A 138 8.95 -5.85 6.78
C ALA A 138 9.61 -5.13 5.59
N ILE A 139 8.84 -4.36 4.82
CA ILE A 139 9.29 -3.62 3.64
C ILE A 139 9.52 -2.16 4.02
N PRO A 140 10.74 -1.63 3.93
CA PRO A 140 11.00 -0.21 4.15
C PRO A 140 10.25 0.65 3.12
N LYS A 141 9.61 1.71 3.59
CA LYS A 141 8.86 2.66 2.76
C LYS A 141 9.32 4.07 3.04
N ASP A 142 9.58 4.84 2.01
CA ASP A 142 9.94 6.25 2.15
C ASP A 142 9.46 7.09 0.97
N GLY A 143 9.48 8.41 1.15
CA GLY A 143 9.13 9.39 0.16
C GLY A 143 7.86 10.19 0.47
N PRO A 144 7.68 11.36 -0.19
CA PRO A 144 6.60 12.30 0.13
C PRO A 144 5.27 11.96 -0.55
N SER A 145 5.24 11.05 -1.52
CA SER A 145 4.09 10.83 -2.42
C SER A 145 2.86 10.21 -1.74
N ALA A 146 2.97 9.75 -0.49
CA ALA A 146 1.85 9.28 0.30
C ALA A 146 1.15 10.40 1.11
N GLY A 147 1.60 11.64 1.01
CA GLY A 147 1.07 12.76 1.79
C GLY A 147 -0.44 12.93 1.66
N ILE A 148 -0.96 12.95 0.43
CA ILE A 148 -2.42 13.07 0.20
C ILE A 148 -3.19 11.85 0.75
N THR A 149 -2.60 10.67 0.71
CA THR A 149 -3.19 9.45 1.28
C THR A 149 -3.28 9.54 2.80
N MET A 150 -2.23 10.04 3.44
CA MET A 150 -2.17 10.21 4.90
C MET A 150 -3.16 11.26 5.40
N ILE A 151 -3.24 12.41 4.72
CA ILE A 151 -4.20 13.46 5.09
C ILE A 151 -5.65 12.96 4.95
N THR A 152 -5.94 12.24 3.87
CA THR A 152 -7.26 11.66 3.62
C THR A 152 -7.60 10.58 4.64
N SER A 153 -6.64 9.74 5.04
CA SER A 153 -6.79 8.73 6.08
C SER A 153 -7.10 9.36 7.44
N LEU A 154 -6.36 10.39 7.82
CA LEU A 154 -6.61 11.16 9.05
C LEU A 154 -7.98 11.85 9.01
N ALA A 155 -8.31 12.57 7.94
CA ALA A 155 -9.62 13.22 7.79
C ALA A 155 -10.76 12.19 7.88
N SER A 156 -10.62 11.04 7.24
CA SER A 156 -11.58 9.94 7.30
C SER A 156 -11.74 9.40 8.72
N ALA A 157 -10.63 9.21 9.45
CA ALA A 157 -10.66 8.74 10.84
C ALA A 157 -11.33 9.75 11.77
N TYR A 158 -11.00 11.03 11.67
CA TYR A 158 -11.56 12.07 12.53
C TYR A 158 -13.03 12.37 12.25
N THR A 159 -13.43 12.34 10.96
CA THR A 159 -14.82 12.59 10.56
C THR A 159 -15.70 11.32 10.58
N GLN A 160 -15.10 10.15 10.79
CA GLN A 160 -15.76 8.84 10.69
C GLN A 160 -16.47 8.60 9.33
N ARG A 161 -16.00 9.27 8.29
CA ARG A 161 -16.48 9.10 6.90
C ARG A 161 -15.57 8.16 6.15
N LYS A 162 -16.16 7.14 5.54
CA LYS A 162 -15.42 6.18 4.69
C LYS A 162 -14.96 6.84 3.40
N VAL A 163 -13.78 6.46 2.92
CA VAL A 163 -13.31 6.84 1.60
C VAL A 163 -14.00 5.99 0.54
N LYS A 164 -14.27 6.58 -0.62
CA LYS A 164 -14.93 5.91 -1.76
C LYS A 164 -14.21 4.62 -2.12
N ALA A 165 -14.99 3.56 -2.37
CA ALA A 165 -14.45 2.28 -2.82
C ALA A 165 -13.77 2.38 -4.19
N ASN A 166 -12.78 1.56 -4.44
CA ASN A 166 -12.01 1.50 -5.70
C ASN A 166 -11.32 2.82 -6.10
N LEU A 167 -10.98 3.64 -5.09
CA LEU A 167 -10.24 4.88 -5.22
C LEU A 167 -8.84 4.72 -4.63
N ALA A 168 -7.83 5.16 -5.36
CA ALA A 168 -6.47 5.32 -4.85
C ALA A 168 -5.96 6.73 -5.13
N MET A 169 -4.91 7.12 -4.43
CA MET A 169 -4.35 8.45 -4.60
C MET A 169 -2.84 8.47 -4.42
N THR A 170 -2.20 9.48 -4.99
CA THR A 170 -0.80 9.79 -4.76
C THR A 170 -0.55 11.26 -4.97
N GLY A 171 0.28 11.86 -4.14
CA GLY A 171 0.64 13.27 -4.20
C GLY A 171 1.39 13.69 -2.95
N GLU A 172 2.33 14.59 -3.11
CA GLU A 172 2.96 15.27 -1.99
C GLU A 172 2.07 16.42 -1.53
N ILE A 173 1.96 16.61 -0.22
CA ILE A 173 1.17 17.72 0.35
C ILE A 173 2.05 18.81 0.93
N THR A 174 1.54 20.01 0.96
CA THR A 174 2.15 21.16 1.64
C THR A 174 1.29 21.59 2.82
N LEU A 175 1.87 22.34 3.76
CA LEU A 175 1.12 22.93 4.89
C LEU A 175 -0.03 23.84 4.46
N ARG A 176 -0.02 24.33 3.21
CA ARG A 176 -1.07 25.16 2.64
C ARG A 176 -2.14 24.35 1.88
N GLY A 177 -2.10 23.02 1.98
CA GLY A 177 -3.05 22.13 1.32
C GLY A 177 -2.85 21.97 -0.20
N LYS A 178 -1.73 22.44 -0.76
CA LYS A 178 -1.42 22.15 -2.16
C LYS A 178 -0.92 20.74 -2.31
N VAL A 179 -1.37 20.08 -3.37
CA VAL A 179 -0.83 18.79 -3.82
C VAL A 179 0.22 19.06 -4.89
N LEU A 180 1.43 18.53 -4.67
CA LEU A 180 2.55 18.65 -5.59
C LEU A 180 2.69 17.40 -6.44
N PRO A 181 3.18 17.56 -7.70
CA PRO A 181 3.45 16.43 -8.59
C PRO A 181 4.48 15.46 -8.01
N VAL A 182 4.30 14.18 -8.29
CA VAL A 182 5.18 13.10 -7.83
C VAL A 182 5.64 12.21 -8.98
N GLY A 183 6.73 11.49 -8.78
CA GLY A 183 7.29 10.59 -9.79
C GLY A 183 6.54 9.25 -9.90
N GLY A 184 6.88 8.47 -10.95
CA GLY A 184 6.39 7.11 -11.12
C GLY A 184 4.91 7.00 -11.47
N ILE A 185 4.30 8.03 -12.07
CA ILE A 185 2.86 8.06 -12.35
C ILE A 185 2.42 6.89 -13.24
N LYS A 186 3.20 6.57 -14.27
CA LYS A 186 2.91 5.44 -15.17
C LYS A 186 2.86 4.12 -14.41
N GLU A 187 3.87 3.86 -13.61
CA GLU A 187 3.99 2.64 -12.81
C GLU A 187 2.86 2.55 -11.77
N LYS A 188 2.54 3.65 -11.13
CA LYS A 188 1.44 3.78 -10.15
C LYS A 188 0.08 3.49 -10.78
N ILE A 189 -0.20 4.04 -11.97
CA ILE A 189 -1.45 3.77 -12.71
C ILE A 189 -1.54 2.30 -13.10
N LEU A 190 -0.44 1.68 -13.55
CA LEU A 190 -0.41 0.27 -13.88
C LEU A 190 -0.65 -0.62 -12.63
N ALA A 191 -0.12 -0.24 -11.48
CA ALA A 191 -0.39 -0.94 -10.22
C ALA A 191 -1.86 -0.84 -9.82
N ALA A 192 -2.44 0.36 -9.86
CA ALA A 192 -3.85 0.57 -9.59
C ALA A 192 -4.76 -0.27 -10.51
N LYS A 193 -4.44 -0.33 -11.80
CA LYS A 193 -5.16 -1.16 -12.77
C LYS A 193 -5.07 -2.65 -12.42
N ARG A 194 -3.87 -3.15 -12.07
CA ARG A 194 -3.68 -4.55 -11.65
C ARG A 194 -4.47 -4.89 -10.38
N ALA A 195 -4.57 -3.95 -9.46
CA ALA A 195 -5.33 -4.10 -8.21
C ALA A 195 -6.86 -3.94 -8.37
N GLY A 196 -7.34 -3.63 -9.58
CA GLY A 196 -8.78 -3.44 -9.85
C GLY A 196 -9.33 -2.08 -9.40
N ILE A 197 -8.47 -1.11 -9.11
CA ILE A 197 -8.87 0.26 -8.77
C ILE A 197 -9.41 0.96 -10.01
N LYS A 198 -10.49 1.73 -9.82
CA LYS A 198 -11.24 2.36 -10.92
C LYS A 198 -10.99 3.86 -11.04
N GLU A 199 -10.63 4.51 -9.94
CA GLU A 199 -10.42 5.95 -9.88
C GLU A 199 -9.08 6.26 -9.19
N ILE A 200 -8.38 7.26 -9.70
CA ILE A 200 -7.10 7.73 -9.15
C ILE A 200 -7.15 9.24 -9.01
N ILE A 201 -6.74 9.73 -7.83
CA ILE A 201 -6.47 11.15 -7.58
C ILE A 201 -4.95 11.36 -7.67
N LEU A 202 -4.56 12.32 -8.52
CA LEU A 202 -3.16 12.70 -8.78
C LEU A 202 -2.94 14.16 -8.44
#